data_a6206536cc38bca3e44fccf9cc1396f1
#
_entry.id   a6206536cc38bca3e44fccf9cc1396f1
#
_cell.length_a   1.000
_cell.length_b   1.000
_cell.length_c   1.000
_cell.angle_alpha   90.00
_cell.angle_beta   90.00
_cell.angle_gamma   90.00
#
_symmetry.space_group_name_H-M   'P 1'
#
loop_
_entity.id
_entity.type
_entity.pdbx_description
1 polymer ?
#
loop_
_entity_poly.entity_id
_entity_poly.type
_entity_poly.pdbx_seq_one_letter_code
_entity_poly.pdbx_strand_id
1 'polypeptide(L)'
;MAILDLGSPPARFAWFSIGSQGRKEQFLLTDQDSFLIFEDVIAEKYRDVKDYFLKLAKRATSILEKVGYEFCPNGHMASNMLWCKSLSDWIKQYNNWMKTPGEKSNDISSIFFDYEFVFGETKIEETLDDLILKNTKNNALFFDYLGNDALRKQPSLNFFKKFNLEDEGENKGKFDIKNRAIMPLVDGARLFTVSLNLRGVNNTYLRFKQLAIADPKSSEIYLNCADAFLILSKFRTLEGLKSDTSGNFINVEELNKVDKEKLKNALVPMKDLEDLIKDRFQLTQFS
;
A
#
# COMPACT_ATOMS: atom_id res chain seq x y z
N MET A 1 17.74 4.60 -20.67
CA MET A 1 17.12 4.25 -21.96
C MET A 1 16.01 5.23 -22.31
N ALA A 2 14.86 5.33 -21.62
CA ALA A 2 13.77 6.21 -22.02
C ALA A 2 14.13 7.72 -22.14
N ILE A 3 14.95 8.24 -21.22
CA ILE A 3 15.45 9.63 -21.30
C ILE A 3 16.40 9.84 -22.49
N LEU A 4 17.24 8.84 -22.80
CA LEU A 4 18.16 8.94 -23.93
C LEU A 4 17.41 9.08 -25.27
N ASP A 5 16.25 8.44 -25.38
CA ASP A 5 15.46 8.47 -26.59
C ASP A 5 14.61 9.75 -26.74
N LEU A 6 14.20 10.35 -25.64
CA LEU A 6 13.31 11.53 -25.62
C LEU A 6 14.06 12.86 -25.49
N GLY A 7 15.38 12.80 -25.20
CA GLY A 7 16.17 13.97 -24.84
C GLY A 7 16.04 14.35 -23.36
N SER A 8 16.75 15.40 -22.95
CA SER A 8 16.80 15.87 -21.58
C SER A 8 15.41 16.26 -21.07
N PRO A 9 15.05 15.90 -19.82
CA PRO A 9 13.78 16.33 -19.21
C PRO A 9 13.67 17.85 -19.19
N PRO A 10 12.51 18.40 -19.53
CA PRO A 10 12.26 19.85 -19.57
C PRO A 10 12.13 20.51 -18.20
N ALA A 11 12.00 19.71 -17.12
CA ALA A 11 11.95 20.13 -15.72
C ALA A 11 12.55 19.03 -14.82
N ARG A 12 12.91 19.37 -13.59
CA ARG A 12 13.29 18.37 -12.58
C ARG A 12 12.05 17.53 -12.24
N PHE A 13 12.25 16.28 -11.90
CA PHE A 13 11.17 15.36 -11.59
C PHE A 13 11.62 14.28 -10.62
N ALA A 14 10.65 13.60 -10.02
CA ALA A 14 10.85 12.42 -9.22
C ALA A 14 9.86 11.33 -9.62
N TRP A 15 10.35 10.09 -9.70
CA TRP A 15 9.55 8.89 -9.92
C TRP A 15 9.44 8.12 -8.63
N PHE A 16 8.23 7.72 -8.29
CA PHE A 16 7.92 6.96 -7.09
C PHE A 16 7.25 5.63 -7.45
N SER A 17 7.61 4.57 -6.76
CA SER A 17 6.80 3.35 -6.68
C SER A 17 5.85 3.44 -5.49
N ILE A 18 4.69 2.77 -5.57
CA ILE A 18 3.69 2.74 -4.52
C ILE A 18 3.21 1.31 -4.24
N GLY A 19 2.35 1.16 -3.25
CA GLY A 19 1.74 -0.13 -2.92
C GLY A 19 2.78 -1.18 -2.51
N SER A 20 2.65 -2.39 -3.01
CA SER A 20 3.55 -3.50 -2.68
C SER A 20 4.99 -3.21 -3.11
N GLN A 21 5.20 -2.52 -4.23
CA GLN A 21 6.52 -2.10 -4.68
C GLN A 21 7.09 -1.01 -3.75
N GLY A 22 6.30 -0.01 -3.40
CA GLY A 22 6.71 1.06 -2.47
C GLY A 22 7.04 0.52 -1.07
N ARG A 23 6.40 -0.58 -0.66
CA ARG A 23 6.72 -1.28 0.59
C ARG A 23 7.85 -2.30 0.49
N LYS A 24 8.41 -2.55 -0.70
CA LYS A 24 9.40 -3.62 -0.94
C LYS A 24 8.88 -5.01 -0.56
N GLU A 25 7.63 -5.29 -0.90
CA GLU A 25 6.86 -6.50 -0.55
C GLU A 25 6.30 -7.20 -1.80
N GLN A 26 6.91 -7.00 -2.96
CA GLN A 26 6.50 -7.65 -4.18
C GLN A 26 6.80 -9.16 -4.15
N PHE A 27 5.92 -9.92 -4.77
CA PHE A 27 6.04 -11.37 -4.92
C PHE A 27 6.31 -11.74 -6.39
N LEU A 28 6.12 -13.03 -6.73
CA LEU A 28 6.51 -13.60 -8.02
C LEU A 28 5.81 -12.95 -9.22
N LEU A 29 4.49 -12.83 -9.17
CA LEU A 29 3.70 -12.12 -10.18
C LEU A 29 3.28 -10.79 -9.56
N THR A 30 3.75 -9.71 -10.15
CA THR A 30 3.57 -8.37 -9.60
C THR A 30 3.27 -7.37 -10.71
N ASP A 31 2.44 -6.41 -10.40
CA ASP A 31 2.09 -5.29 -11.27
C ASP A 31 2.94 -4.05 -10.98
N GLN A 32 2.82 -3.07 -11.84
CA GLN A 32 3.51 -1.79 -11.73
C GLN A 32 2.60 -0.77 -11.10
N ASP A 33 2.93 -0.32 -9.89
CA ASP A 33 2.26 0.79 -9.24
C ASP A 33 3.24 1.96 -9.09
N SER A 34 2.93 3.12 -9.66
CA SER A 34 3.86 4.25 -9.68
C SER A 34 3.17 5.59 -9.90
N PHE A 35 3.85 6.66 -9.52
CA PHE A 35 3.48 8.01 -9.90
C PHE A 35 4.71 8.87 -10.19
N LEU A 36 4.50 9.99 -10.88
CA LEU A 36 5.54 10.93 -11.23
C LEU A 36 5.14 12.35 -10.82
N ILE A 37 6.09 13.03 -10.18
CA ILE A 37 6.01 14.46 -9.84
C ILE A 37 7.05 15.20 -10.66
N PHE A 38 6.66 16.27 -11.34
CA PHE A 38 7.58 17.22 -11.97
C PHE A 38 7.45 18.60 -11.32
N GLU A 39 8.53 19.39 -11.35
CA GLU A 39 8.53 20.75 -10.82
C GLU A 39 7.48 21.61 -11.49
N ASP A 40 6.99 22.60 -10.75
CA ASP A 40 6.09 23.59 -11.31
C ASP A 40 6.78 24.39 -12.41
N VAL A 41 6.06 24.62 -13.49
CA VAL A 41 6.51 25.39 -14.64
C VAL A 41 5.46 26.47 -14.94
N ILE A 42 5.84 27.48 -15.72
CA ILE A 42 4.88 28.51 -16.16
C ILE A 42 3.74 27.88 -16.96
N ALA A 43 2.55 28.46 -16.89
CA ALA A 43 1.32 27.90 -17.44
C ALA A 43 1.43 27.55 -18.94
N GLU A 44 2.13 28.39 -19.70
CA GLU A 44 2.34 28.21 -21.15
C GLU A 44 3.12 26.95 -21.49
N LYS A 45 4.01 26.50 -20.59
CA LYS A 45 4.85 25.29 -20.78
C LYS A 45 4.25 24.05 -20.13
N TYR A 46 3.23 24.17 -19.28
CA TYR A 46 2.71 23.06 -18.50
C TYR A 46 2.31 21.86 -19.37
N ARG A 47 1.59 22.11 -20.46
CA ARG A 47 1.11 21.05 -21.35
C ARG A 47 2.27 20.29 -21.98
N ASP A 48 3.25 20.99 -22.53
CA ASP A 48 4.39 20.37 -23.23
C ASP A 48 5.27 19.58 -22.25
N VAL A 49 5.47 20.11 -21.04
CA VAL A 49 6.21 19.43 -19.97
C VAL A 49 5.49 18.16 -19.52
N LYS A 50 4.17 18.25 -19.29
CA LYS A 50 3.35 17.09 -18.93
C LYS A 50 3.34 16.04 -20.03
N ASP A 51 3.22 16.43 -21.30
CA ASP A 51 3.25 15.52 -22.44
C ASP A 51 4.60 14.79 -22.55
N TYR A 52 5.71 15.49 -22.30
CA TYR A 52 7.03 14.86 -22.21
C TYR A 52 7.06 13.77 -21.13
N PHE A 53 6.64 14.09 -19.90
CA PHE A 53 6.69 13.13 -18.79
C PHE A 53 5.72 11.96 -18.98
N LEU A 54 4.57 12.16 -19.60
CA LEU A 54 3.67 11.06 -19.98
C LEU A 54 4.30 10.13 -21.03
N LYS A 55 5.04 10.67 -22.02
CA LYS A 55 5.80 9.87 -23.00
C LYS A 55 6.93 9.10 -22.31
N LEU A 56 7.66 9.75 -21.41
CA LEU A 56 8.70 9.12 -20.60
C LEU A 56 8.13 7.95 -19.78
N ALA A 57 7.01 8.20 -19.08
CA ALA A 57 6.36 7.20 -18.25
C ALA A 57 5.84 6.01 -19.07
N LYS A 58 5.20 6.27 -20.23
CA LYS A 58 4.77 5.19 -21.13
C LYS A 58 5.92 4.31 -21.60
N ARG A 59 7.07 4.90 -21.95
CA ARG A 59 8.26 4.12 -22.31
C ARG A 59 8.81 3.32 -21.15
N ALA A 60 8.90 3.92 -19.96
CA ALA A 60 9.40 3.25 -18.77
C ALA A 60 8.50 2.05 -18.39
N THR A 61 7.19 2.25 -18.33
CA THR A 61 6.23 1.17 -18.01
C THR A 61 6.23 0.06 -19.06
N SER A 62 6.37 0.39 -20.36
CA SER A 62 6.50 -0.63 -21.41
C SER A 62 7.81 -1.41 -21.35
N ILE A 63 8.90 -0.82 -20.86
CA ILE A 63 10.15 -1.54 -20.62
C ILE A 63 10.00 -2.48 -19.43
N LEU A 64 9.35 -2.03 -18.37
CA LEU A 64 9.07 -2.85 -17.18
C LEU A 64 8.18 -4.05 -17.52
N GLU A 65 7.15 -3.86 -18.37
CA GLU A 65 6.31 -4.95 -18.86
C GLU A 65 7.13 -6.03 -19.58
N LYS A 66 8.05 -5.62 -20.45
CA LYS A 66 8.92 -6.57 -21.17
C LYS A 66 9.85 -7.39 -20.29
N VAL A 67 10.15 -6.91 -19.08
CA VAL A 67 10.95 -7.64 -18.10
C VAL A 67 10.11 -8.37 -17.04
N GLY A 68 8.78 -8.42 -17.24
CA GLY A 68 7.88 -9.27 -16.46
C GLY A 68 7.04 -8.55 -15.40
N TYR A 69 7.03 -7.20 -15.36
CA TYR A 69 6.12 -6.46 -14.48
C TYR A 69 4.83 -6.13 -15.23
N GLU A 70 3.72 -6.73 -14.86
CA GLU A 70 2.44 -6.50 -15.52
C GLU A 70 1.95 -5.06 -15.33
N PHE A 71 1.15 -4.55 -16.26
CA PHE A 71 0.48 -3.27 -16.06
C PHE A 71 -0.53 -3.37 -14.91
N CYS A 72 -0.59 -2.33 -14.07
CA CYS A 72 -1.58 -2.25 -13.01
C CYS A 72 -3.00 -2.25 -13.60
N PRO A 73 -3.86 -3.21 -13.24
CA PRO A 73 -5.23 -3.32 -13.77
C PRO A 73 -6.09 -2.11 -13.40
N ASN A 74 -5.76 -1.42 -12.30
CA ASN A 74 -6.45 -0.21 -11.85
C ASN A 74 -5.85 1.08 -12.44
N GLY A 75 -4.78 0.97 -13.25
CA GLY A 75 -4.13 2.10 -13.89
C GLY A 75 -3.39 3.05 -12.94
N HIS A 76 -2.94 2.57 -11.77
CA HIS A 76 -2.13 3.34 -10.83
C HIS A 76 -0.66 3.42 -11.30
N MET A 77 -0.44 3.97 -12.48
CA MET A 77 0.87 4.07 -13.10
C MET A 77 1.19 5.51 -13.51
N ALA A 78 2.45 5.90 -13.45
CA ALA A 78 2.92 7.21 -13.89
C ALA A 78 2.58 7.52 -15.36
N SER A 79 2.33 6.49 -16.19
CA SER A 79 1.87 6.63 -17.58
C SER A 79 0.41 7.07 -17.70
N ASN A 80 -0.37 7.01 -16.64
CA ASN A 80 -1.73 7.56 -16.55
C ASN A 80 -1.65 9.06 -16.20
N MET A 81 -2.38 9.88 -16.95
CA MET A 81 -2.40 11.34 -16.77
C MET A 81 -2.85 11.80 -15.37
N LEU A 82 -3.56 10.94 -14.63
CA LEU A 82 -3.99 11.19 -13.25
C LEU A 82 -2.83 11.09 -12.25
N TRP A 83 -1.78 10.35 -12.58
CA TRP A 83 -0.66 10.06 -11.71
C TRP A 83 0.68 10.65 -12.19
N CYS A 84 0.63 11.49 -13.23
CA CYS A 84 1.74 12.29 -13.73
C CYS A 84 1.35 13.77 -13.63
N LYS A 85 1.84 14.47 -12.60
CA LYS A 85 1.41 15.83 -12.27
C LYS A 85 2.58 16.71 -11.82
N SER A 86 2.35 18.03 -11.83
CA SER A 86 3.27 18.98 -11.19
C SER A 86 3.26 18.83 -9.66
N LEU A 87 4.30 19.36 -9.01
CA LEU A 87 4.43 19.36 -7.55
C LEU A 87 3.24 20.06 -6.89
N SER A 88 2.81 21.22 -7.38
CA SER A 88 1.64 21.94 -6.86
C SER A 88 0.35 21.13 -6.99
N ASP A 89 0.15 20.40 -8.08
CA ASP A 89 -1.04 19.58 -8.27
C ASP A 89 -1.03 18.34 -7.35
N TRP A 90 0.14 17.75 -7.10
CA TRP A 90 0.28 16.69 -6.11
C TRP A 90 0.05 17.20 -4.69
N ILE A 91 0.59 18.38 -4.34
CA ILE A 91 0.32 19.03 -3.04
C ILE A 91 -1.19 19.24 -2.83
N LYS A 92 -1.91 19.72 -3.84
CA LYS A 92 -3.37 19.85 -3.80
C LYS A 92 -4.05 18.51 -3.59
N GLN A 93 -3.60 17.47 -4.31
CA GLN A 93 -4.18 16.12 -4.22
C GLN A 93 -4.01 15.53 -2.81
N TYR A 94 -2.80 15.55 -2.24
CA TYR A 94 -2.55 15.07 -0.87
C TYR A 94 -3.30 15.89 0.18
N ASN A 95 -3.35 17.21 0.02
CA ASN A 95 -4.15 18.08 0.89
C ASN A 95 -5.64 17.69 0.85
N ASN A 96 -6.19 17.41 -0.32
CA ASN A 96 -7.58 16.97 -0.45
C ASN A 96 -7.81 15.64 0.26
N TRP A 97 -6.93 14.66 0.06
CA TRP A 97 -7.05 13.37 0.74
C TRP A 97 -7.01 13.47 2.26
N MET A 98 -6.16 14.38 2.80
CA MET A 98 -6.00 14.52 4.25
C MET A 98 -7.03 15.44 4.90
N LYS A 99 -7.55 16.46 4.18
CA LYS A 99 -8.49 17.45 4.75
C LYS A 99 -9.95 17.13 4.48
N THR A 100 -10.24 16.47 3.38
CA THR A 100 -11.60 16.09 2.97
C THR A 100 -11.64 14.62 2.57
N PRO A 101 -11.35 13.70 3.50
CA PRO A 101 -11.42 12.27 3.21
C PRO A 101 -12.87 11.92 2.85
N GLY A 102 -13.11 11.27 1.72
CA GLY A 102 -14.43 10.89 1.21
C GLY A 102 -14.46 9.46 0.70
N GLU A 103 -15.60 8.77 0.75
CA GLU A 103 -15.73 7.33 0.44
C GLU A 103 -15.10 6.87 -0.88
N LYS A 104 -15.15 7.71 -1.92
CA LYS A 104 -14.57 7.36 -3.23
C LYS A 104 -13.06 7.62 -3.36
N SER A 105 -12.47 8.34 -2.41
CA SER A 105 -11.04 8.69 -2.45
C SER A 105 -10.15 7.74 -1.64
N ASN A 106 -10.72 6.87 -0.82
CA ASN A 106 -10.02 6.13 0.22
C ASN A 106 -9.20 4.96 -0.24
N ASP A 107 -9.83 4.05 -0.96
CA ASP A 107 -9.15 2.84 -1.43
C ASP A 107 -7.95 3.21 -2.33
N ILE A 108 -8.05 4.37 -2.99
CA ILE A 108 -6.98 4.90 -3.85
C ILE A 108 -5.96 5.70 -3.03
N SER A 109 -6.40 6.52 -2.05
CA SER A 109 -5.48 7.39 -1.33
C SER A 109 -4.52 6.62 -0.43
N SER A 110 -4.96 5.54 0.21
CA SER A 110 -4.15 4.79 1.16
C SER A 110 -2.87 4.23 0.54
N ILE A 111 -2.93 3.76 -0.71
CA ILE A 111 -1.77 3.23 -1.44
C ILE A 111 -0.67 4.29 -1.67
N PHE A 112 -1.05 5.59 -1.78
CA PHE A 112 -0.11 6.69 -2.01
C PHE A 112 0.64 7.13 -0.75
N PHE A 113 0.31 6.59 0.43
CA PHE A 113 1.13 6.74 1.64
C PHE A 113 2.18 5.63 1.79
N ASP A 114 2.21 4.67 0.86
CA ASP A 114 3.22 3.62 0.75
C ASP A 114 4.12 3.88 -0.47
N TYR A 115 4.72 5.07 -0.55
CA TYR A 115 5.61 5.42 -1.66
C TYR A 115 7.08 5.23 -1.31
N GLU A 116 7.87 4.94 -2.31
CA GLU A 116 9.33 4.85 -2.26
C GLU A 116 9.90 5.66 -3.43
N PHE A 117 10.88 6.51 -3.14
CA PHE A 117 11.62 7.23 -4.17
C PHE A 117 12.44 6.24 -5.01
N VAL A 118 12.34 6.34 -6.32
CA VAL A 118 13.03 5.45 -7.25
C VAL A 118 14.10 6.19 -8.05
N PHE A 119 13.77 7.36 -8.56
CA PHE A 119 14.67 8.10 -9.44
C PHE A 119 14.30 9.57 -9.55
N GLY A 120 15.30 10.44 -9.69
CA GLY A 120 15.12 11.87 -9.98
C GLY A 120 15.64 12.79 -8.88
N GLU A 121 14.87 13.83 -8.54
CA GLU A 121 15.23 14.88 -7.59
C GLU A 121 14.68 14.57 -6.20
N THR A 122 15.55 14.26 -5.24
CA THR A 122 15.19 13.91 -3.85
C THR A 122 14.49 15.03 -3.10
N LYS A 123 14.74 16.29 -3.48
CA LYS A 123 14.06 17.43 -2.84
C LYS A 123 12.54 17.42 -3.05
N ILE A 124 12.06 16.77 -4.10
CA ILE A 124 10.63 16.58 -4.33
C ILE A 124 10.06 15.60 -3.29
N GLU A 125 10.80 14.52 -2.98
CA GLU A 125 10.43 13.58 -1.92
C GLU A 125 10.38 14.27 -0.55
N GLU A 126 11.43 15.01 -0.19
CA GLU A 126 11.48 15.78 1.07
C GLU A 126 10.29 16.72 1.22
N THR A 127 9.91 17.39 0.12
CA THR A 127 8.74 18.29 0.11
C THR A 127 7.44 17.52 0.35
N LEU A 128 7.30 16.33 -0.22
CA LEU A 128 6.12 15.48 -0.03
C LEU A 128 6.05 14.95 1.41
N ASP A 129 7.16 14.50 1.95
CA ASP A 129 7.28 14.03 3.34
C ASP A 129 6.88 15.12 4.33
N ASP A 130 7.39 16.34 4.16
CA ASP A 130 7.07 17.47 5.01
C ASP A 130 5.60 17.89 4.90
N LEU A 131 5.02 17.80 3.70
CA LEU A 131 3.60 18.04 3.49
C LEU A 131 2.73 17.05 4.28
N ILE A 132 3.03 15.75 4.16
CA ILE A 132 2.29 14.69 4.86
C ILE A 132 2.41 14.89 6.36
N LEU A 133 3.62 15.06 6.89
CA LEU A 133 3.85 15.30 8.30
C LEU A 133 3.06 16.50 8.84
N LYS A 134 3.09 17.61 8.12
CA LYS A 134 2.38 18.84 8.51
C LYS A 134 0.87 18.63 8.56
N ASN A 135 0.30 17.91 7.62
CA ASN A 135 -1.16 17.80 7.49
C ASN A 135 -1.75 16.61 8.25
N THR A 136 -0.93 15.64 8.66
CA THR A 136 -1.38 14.53 9.52
C THR A 136 -1.30 14.88 11.00
N LYS A 137 -0.44 15.84 11.38
CA LYS A 137 -0.32 16.28 12.77
C LYS A 137 -1.66 16.81 13.31
N ASN A 138 -2.21 16.15 14.33
CA ASN A 138 -3.50 16.48 14.96
C ASN A 138 -4.72 16.45 14.02
N ASN A 139 -4.70 15.61 13.00
CA ASN A 139 -5.79 15.47 12.05
C ASN A 139 -6.66 14.25 12.40
N ALA A 140 -7.49 14.38 13.44
CA ALA A 140 -8.36 13.28 13.91
C ALA A 140 -9.27 12.75 12.80
N LEU A 141 -9.89 13.64 12.00
CA LEU A 141 -10.77 13.24 10.90
C LEU A 141 -10.09 12.34 9.87
N PHE A 142 -8.84 12.63 9.52
CA PHE A 142 -8.07 11.79 8.59
C PHE A 142 -7.77 10.43 9.19
N PHE A 143 -7.43 10.36 10.48
CA PHE A 143 -7.15 9.09 11.16
C PHE A 143 -8.41 8.27 11.43
N ASP A 144 -9.54 8.90 11.77
CA ASP A 144 -10.84 8.22 11.86
C ASP A 144 -11.16 7.52 10.55
N TYR A 145 -10.89 8.22 9.48
CA TYR A 145 -11.18 7.76 8.14
C TYR A 145 -10.26 6.59 7.73
N LEU A 146 -8.94 6.78 7.91
CA LEU A 146 -7.94 5.75 7.60
C LEU A 146 -8.12 4.51 8.52
N GLY A 147 -8.54 4.71 9.76
CA GLY A 147 -8.86 3.64 10.70
C GLY A 147 -10.11 2.84 10.29
N ASN A 148 -11.18 3.52 9.89
CA ASN A 148 -12.37 2.86 9.36
C ASN A 148 -12.08 2.09 8.08
N ASP A 149 -11.20 2.60 7.21
CA ASP A 149 -10.75 1.89 6.02
C ASP A 149 -9.99 0.60 6.37
N ALA A 150 -9.07 0.66 7.32
CA ALA A 150 -8.34 -0.50 7.81
C ALA A 150 -9.26 -1.58 8.42
N LEU A 151 -10.36 -1.16 9.08
CA LEU A 151 -11.34 -2.07 9.69
C LEU A 151 -12.40 -2.62 8.72
N ARG A 152 -12.52 -2.07 7.51
CA ARG A 152 -13.57 -2.44 6.54
C ARG A 152 -13.36 -3.81 5.92
N LYS A 153 -12.19 -4.40 6.04
CA LYS A 153 -11.87 -5.71 5.44
C LYS A 153 -12.71 -6.82 6.09
N GLN A 154 -13.13 -7.77 5.26
CA GLN A 154 -13.89 -8.92 5.76
C GLN A 154 -13.03 -9.79 6.69
N PRO A 155 -13.60 -10.34 7.78
CA PRO A 155 -12.83 -11.12 8.74
C PRO A 155 -12.26 -12.40 8.10
N SER A 156 -11.06 -12.78 8.52
CA SER A 156 -10.35 -13.98 8.05
C SER A 156 -11.02 -15.27 8.53
N LEU A 157 -11.57 -15.25 9.75
CA LEU A 157 -12.24 -16.37 10.39
C LEU A 157 -13.68 -16.00 10.72
N ASN A 158 -14.58 -16.97 10.60
CA ASN A 158 -15.95 -16.82 11.06
C ASN A 158 -16.10 -17.04 12.58
N PHE A 159 -17.33 -16.91 13.09
CA PHE A 159 -17.65 -17.11 14.51
C PHE A 159 -17.19 -18.48 15.07
N PHE A 160 -17.18 -19.53 14.23
CA PHE A 160 -16.73 -20.88 14.61
C PHE A 160 -15.23 -21.09 14.42
N LYS A 161 -14.42 -20.02 14.26
CA LYS A 161 -12.98 -20.07 14.00
C LYS A 161 -12.60 -20.92 12.77
N LYS A 162 -13.50 -20.96 11.76
CA LYS A 162 -13.22 -21.53 10.45
C LYS A 162 -12.83 -20.42 9.48
N PHE A 163 -11.99 -20.75 8.48
CA PHE A 163 -11.62 -19.81 7.42
C PHE A 163 -12.86 -19.31 6.68
N ASN A 164 -12.96 -18.02 6.46
CA ASN A 164 -13.94 -17.45 5.55
C ASN A 164 -13.44 -17.64 4.11
N LEU A 165 -14.06 -18.54 3.41
CA LEU A 165 -13.73 -18.89 2.03
C LEU A 165 -14.54 -18.04 1.06
N GLU A 166 -14.03 -17.91 -0.17
CA GLU A 166 -14.78 -17.26 -1.25
C GLU A 166 -16.00 -18.09 -1.64
N ASP A 167 -17.16 -17.44 -1.76
CA ASP A 167 -18.44 -18.10 -2.02
C ASP A 167 -18.74 -18.24 -3.52
N GLU A 168 -18.11 -17.39 -4.36
CA GLU A 168 -18.40 -17.28 -5.78
C GLU A 168 -17.11 -17.12 -6.63
N GLY A 169 -17.26 -17.21 -7.94
CA GLY A 169 -16.18 -16.99 -8.92
C GLY A 169 -15.17 -18.12 -9.01
N GLU A 170 -14.07 -17.88 -9.73
CA GLU A 170 -13.01 -18.87 -10.00
C GLU A 170 -12.27 -19.34 -8.74
N ASN A 171 -12.30 -18.55 -7.67
CA ASN A 171 -11.64 -18.85 -6.40
C ASN A 171 -12.60 -19.38 -5.34
N LYS A 172 -13.80 -19.82 -5.72
CA LYS A 172 -14.77 -20.43 -4.81
C LYS A 172 -14.16 -21.56 -4.00
N GLY A 173 -14.39 -21.53 -2.69
CA GLY A 173 -13.85 -22.52 -1.75
C GLY A 173 -12.40 -22.31 -1.33
N LYS A 174 -11.72 -21.26 -1.82
CA LYS A 174 -10.37 -20.90 -1.40
C LYS A 174 -10.40 -19.74 -0.39
N PHE A 175 -9.34 -19.62 0.38
CA PHE A 175 -9.11 -18.51 1.33
C PHE A 175 -8.31 -17.39 0.66
N ASP A 176 -8.87 -16.18 0.60
CA ASP A 176 -8.15 -14.99 0.13
C ASP A 176 -7.19 -14.49 1.21
N ILE A 177 -5.97 -15.01 1.20
CA ILE A 177 -4.94 -14.63 2.17
C ILE A 177 -4.49 -13.18 1.99
N LYS A 178 -4.51 -12.66 0.75
CA LYS A 178 -4.12 -11.27 0.50
C LYS A 178 -5.09 -10.29 1.14
N ASN A 179 -6.36 -10.35 0.78
CA ASN A 179 -7.32 -9.33 1.20
C ASN A 179 -7.84 -9.55 2.62
N ARG A 180 -7.96 -10.82 3.08
CA ARG A 180 -8.52 -11.13 4.39
C ARG A 180 -7.48 -11.24 5.51
N ALA A 181 -6.17 -11.30 5.19
CA ALA A 181 -5.13 -11.46 6.20
C ALA A 181 -3.96 -10.48 6.04
N ILE A 182 -3.31 -10.41 4.87
CA ILE A 182 -2.13 -9.57 4.68
C ILE A 182 -2.52 -8.09 4.65
N MET A 183 -3.54 -7.70 3.88
CA MET A 183 -3.93 -6.29 3.74
C MET A 183 -4.37 -5.64 5.06
N PRO A 184 -5.15 -6.28 5.95
CA PRO A 184 -5.43 -5.70 7.27
C PRO A 184 -4.17 -5.37 8.09
N LEU A 185 -3.14 -6.22 8.03
CA LEU A 185 -1.86 -5.94 8.68
C LEU A 185 -1.13 -4.76 8.02
N VAL A 186 -1.13 -4.70 6.68
CA VAL A 186 -0.55 -3.59 5.92
C VAL A 186 -1.23 -2.26 6.28
N ASP A 187 -2.57 -2.24 6.29
CA ASP A 187 -3.36 -1.04 6.56
C ASP A 187 -3.19 -0.58 8.01
N GLY A 188 -3.20 -1.51 8.97
CA GLY A 188 -2.93 -1.21 10.37
C GLY A 188 -1.51 -0.67 10.61
N ALA A 189 -0.50 -1.30 10.01
CA ALA A 189 0.89 -0.83 10.10
C ALA A 189 1.05 0.59 9.53
N ARG A 190 0.43 0.87 8.36
CA ARG A 190 0.42 2.20 7.74
C ARG A 190 -0.24 3.23 8.65
N LEU A 191 -1.44 2.93 9.14
CA LEU A 191 -2.22 3.80 10.01
C LEU A 191 -1.40 4.24 11.23
N PHE A 192 -0.83 3.30 11.99
CA PHE A 192 -0.04 3.62 13.17
C PHE A 192 1.27 4.32 12.83
N THR A 193 1.95 3.92 11.76
CA THR A 193 3.21 4.57 11.32
C THR A 193 2.98 6.04 10.96
N VAL A 194 1.92 6.33 10.19
CA VAL A 194 1.56 7.71 9.83
C VAL A 194 1.11 8.50 11.06
N SER A 195 0.33 7.90 11.97
CA SER A 195 -0.17 8.57 13.18
C SER A 195 0.94 8.94 14.17
N LEU A 196 1.98 8.12 14.25
CA LEU A 196 3.16 8.38 15.08
C LEU A 196 4.28 9.14 14.35
N ASN A 197 4.05 9.54 13.09
CA ASN A 197 5.00 10.26 12.24
C ASN A 197 6.35 9.53 12.10
N LEU A 198 6.34 8.21 12.01
CA LEU A 198 7.53 7.41 11.76
C LEU A 198 7.88 7.47 10.27
N ARG A 199 9.10 7.91 9.97
CA ARG A 199 9.59 8.11 8.59
C ARG A 199 10.61 7.05 8.20
N GLY A 200 10.85 6.93 6.88
CA GLY A 200 11.94 6.12 6.33
C GLY A 200 11.69 4.62 6.39
N VAL A 201 10.46 4.18 6.70
CA VAL A 201 10.11 2.78 6.70
C VAL A 201 8.74 2.55 6.06
N ASN A 202 8.73 1.81 4.96
CA ASN A 202 7.50 1.45 4.25
C ASN A 202 7.16 -0.04 4.39
N ASN A 203 8.15 -0.91 4.56
CA ASN A 203 7.92 -2.35 4.70
C ASN A 203 7.09 -2.67 5.95
N THR A 204 6.03 -3.44 5.80
CA THR A 204 5.04 -3.74 6.86
C THR A 204 5.67 -4.40 8.08
N TYR A 205 6.55 -5.39 7.89
CA TYR A 205 7.28 -6.02 9.00
C TYR A 205 8.13 -5.00 9.76
N LEU A 206 8.90 -4.19 9.05
CA LEU A 206 9.76 -3.16 9.65
C LEU A 206 8.94 -2.06 10.33
N ARG A 207 7.80 -1.67 9.76
CA ARG A 207 6.85 -0.74 10.41
C ARG A 207 6.40 -1.27 11.77
N PHE A 208 5.96 -2.52 11.86
CA PHE A 208 5.59 -3.12 13.13
C PHE A 208 6.76 -3.18 14.12
N LYS A 209 7.96 -3.48 13.67
CA LYS A 209 9.16 -3.46 14.54
C LYS A 209 9.46 -2.05 15.08
N GLN A 210 9.32 -1.01 14.25
CA GLN A 210 9.49 0.38 14.71
C GLN A 210 8.35 0.83 15.62
N LEU A 211 7.11 0.43 15.34
CA LEU A 211 5.95 0.71 16.19
C LEU A 211 6.11 0.11 17.58
N ALA A 212 6.65 -1.11 17.68
CA ALA A 212 6.93 -1.75 18.96
C ALA A 212 7.94 -0.97 19.83
N ILE A 213 8.85 -0.23 19.21
CA ILE A 213 9.82 0.64 19.89
C ILE A 213 9.16 1.98 20.26
N ALA A 214 8.40 2.57 19.31
CA ALA A 214 7.81 3.89 19.47
C ALA A 214 6.62 3.93 20.44
N ASP A 215 5.89 2.81 20.58
CA ASP A 215 4.76 2.62 21.48
C ASP A 215 4.94 1.36 22.32
N PRO A 216 5.75 1.42 23.40
CA PRO A 216 6.05 0.25 24.24
C PRO A 216 4.82 -0.39 24.91
N LYS A 217 3.74 0.36 25.09
CA LYS A 217 2.49 -0.15 25.70
C LYS A 217 1.80 -1.19 24.83
N SER A 218 1.91 -1.05 23.50
CA SER A 218 1.30 -1.95 22.51
C SER A 218 2.35 -2.84 21.83
N SER A 219 3.59 -2.86 22.35
CA SER A 219 4.75 -3.51 21.72
C SER A 219 4.49 -4.98 21.38
N GLU A 220 3.87 -5.73 22.30
CA GLU A 220 3.57 -7.15 22.09
C GLU A 220 2.63 -7.36 20.90
N ILE A 221 1.58 -6.55 20.77
CA ILE A 221 0.64 -6.62 19.65
C ILE A 221 1.39 -6.38 18.33
N TYR A 222 2.22 -5.34 18.26
CA TYR A 222 2.98 -5.03 17.05
C TYR A 222 3.98 -6.13 16.68
N LEU A 223 4.68 -6.72 17.66
CA LEU A 223 5.61 -7.83 17.39
C LEU A 223 4.87 -9.07 16.89
N ASN A 224 3.74 -9.42 17.49
CA ASN A 224 2.90 -10.52 17.04
C ASN A 224 2.37 -10.28 15.62
N CYS A 225 1.99 -9.05 15.28
CA CYS A 225 1.59 -8.68 13.90
C CYS A 225 2.75 -8.76 12.91
N ALA A 226 3.98 -8.39 13.33
CA ALA A 226 5.17 -8.55 12.49
C ALA A 226 5.42 -10.02 12.14
N ASP A 227 5.38 -10.90 13.12
CA ASP A 227 5.57 -12.35 12.93
C ASP A 227 4.43 -12.95 12.08
N ALA A 228 3.19 -12.55 12.35
CA ALA A 228 2.02 -12.94 11.55
C ALA A 228 2.20 -12.56 10.07
N PHE A 229 2.64 -11.33 9.79
CA PHE A 229 2.89 -10.86 8.43
C PHE A 229 3.92 -11.73 7.70
N LEU A 230 5.02 -12.11 8.34
CA LEU A 230 6.03 -13.00 7.74
C LEU A 230 5.47 -14.38 7.45
N ILE A 231 4.71 -14.96 8.39
CA ILE A 231 4.11 -16.29 8.22
C ILE A 231 3.11 -16.26 7.05
N LEU A 232 2.20 -15.28 7.01
CA LEU A 232 1.21 -15.13 5.95
C LEU A 232 1.86 -14.88 4.59
N SER A 233 2.89 -14.05 4.53
CA SER A 233 3.67 -13.80 3.32
C SER A 233 4.35 -15.07 2.82
N LYS A 234 4.88 -15.90 3.72
CA LYS A 234 5.45 -17.21 3.35
C LYS A 234 4.40 -18.14 2.76
N PHE A 235 3.20 -18.24 3.36
CA PHE A 235 2.11 -19.06 2.79
C PHE A 235 1.74 -18.58 1.40
N ARG A 236 1.59 -17.27 1.20
CA ARG A 236 1.30 -16.67 -0.09
C ARG A 236 2.38 -17.00 -1.13
N THR A 237 3.66 -16.87 -0.76
CA THR A 237 4.78 -17.19 -1.67
C THR A 237 4.80 -18.67 -2.06
N LEU A 238 4.63 -19.57 -1.10
CA LEU A 238 4.62 -21.01 -1.37
C LEU A 238 3.45 -21.41 -2.27
N GLU A 239 2.27 -20.84 -2.06
CA GLU A 239 1.12 -21.08 -2.93
C GLU A 239 1.37 -20.55 -4.34
N GLY A 240 1.95 -19.35 -4.47
CA GLY A 240 2.31 -18.78 -5.77
C GLY A 240 3.30 -19.62 -6.53
N LEU A 241 4.34 -20.15 -5.85
CA LEU A 241 5.32 -21.07 -6.45
C LEU A 241 4.70 -22.42 -6.87
N LYS A 242 3.74 -22.93 -6.08
CA LYS A 242 3.06 -24.19 -6.35
C LYS A 242 2.11 -24.11 -7.53
N SER A 243 1.37 -23.00 -7.64
CA SER A 243 0.27 -22.82 -8.59
C SER A 243 0.62 -21.94 -9.79
N ASP A 244 1.84 -21.41 -9.85
CA ASP A 244 2.29 -20.42 -10.85
C ASP A 244 1.35 -19.21 -10.94
N THR A 245 0.99 -18.66 -9.76
CA THR A 245 0.09 -17.52 -9.60
C THR A 245 0.65 -16.48 -8.64
N SER A 246 -0.10 -15.42 -8.38
CA SER A 246 0.23 -14.43 -7.34
C SER A 246 0.14 -14.99 -5.90
N GLY A 247 -0.36 -16.22 -5.71
CA GLY A 247 -0.53 -16.88 -4.42
C GLY A 247 -1.60 -16.25 -3.51
N ASN A 248 -2.48 -15.43 -4.06
CA ASN A 248 -3.49 -14.70 -3.27
C ASN A 248 -4.56 -15.62 -2.67
N PHE A 249 -4.81 -16.79 -3.26
CA PHE A 249 -5.90 -17.70 -2.89
C PHE A 249 -5.37 -19.07 -2.53
N ILE A 250 -5.55 -19.48 -1.28
CA ILE A 250 -5.07 -20.75 -0.75
C ILE A 250 -6.22 -21.76 -0.66
N ASN A 251 -6.00 -22.97 -1.22
CA ASN A 251 -6.87 -24.10 -0.93
C ASN A 251 -6.54 -24.67 0.45
N VAL A 252 -7.28 -24.26 1.47
CA VAL A 252 -7.00 -24.69 2.84
C VAL A 252 -7.24 -26.18 3.09
N GLU A 253 -8.03 -26.85 2.22
CA GLU A 253 -8.26 -28.29 2.35
C GLU A 253 -7.04 -29.12 1.94
N GLU A 254 -6.17 -28.58 1.09
CA GLU A 254 -4.92 -29.22 0.69
C GLU A 254 -3.78 -29.03 1.71
N LEU A 255 -3.94 -28.15 2.69
CA LEU A 255 -2.96 -27.99 3.75
C LEU A 255 -3.00 -29.17 4.73
N ASN A 256 -1.83 -29.64 5.15
CA ASN A 256 -1.75 -30.60 6.23
C ASN A 256 -2.18 -29.96 7.57
N LYS A 257 -2.41 -30.79 8.59
CA LYS A 257 -2.92 -30.32 9.89
C LYS A 257 -2.01 -29.27 10.53
N VAL A 258 -0.69 -29.44 10.42
CA VAL A 258 0.29 -28.52 11.04
C VAL A 258 0.25 -27.15 10.35
N ASP A 259 0.19 -27.12 9.02
CA ASP A 259 0.14 -25.87 8.27
C ASP A 259 -1.22 -25.17 8.42
N LYS A 260 -2.35 -25.92 8.51
CA LYS A 260 -3.65 -25.33 8.87
C LYS A 260 -3.59 -24.60 10.23
N GLU A 261 -3.00 -25.23 11.23
CA GLU A 261 -2.86 -24.61 12.57
C GLU A 261 -1.90 -23.42 12.54
N LYS A 262 -0.77 -23.51 11.83
CA LYS A 262 0.13 -22.34 11.68
C LYS A 262 -0.56 -21.16 11.01
N LEU A 263 -1.32 -21.41 9.94
CA LEU A 263 -2.07 -20.37 9.26
C LEU A 263 -3.11 -19.73 10.17
N LYS A 264 -3.88 -20.53 10.94
CA LYS A 264 -4.84 -20.02 11.92
C LYS A 264 -4.18 -19.19 13.00
N ASN A 265 -3.07 -19.67 13.56
CA ASN A 265 -2.35 -18.94 14.61
C ASN A 265 -1.80 -17.60 14.12
N ALA A 266 -1.41 -17.50 12.85
CA ALA A 266 -0.99 -16.23 12.24
C ALA A 266 -2.15 -15.23 12.07
N LEU A 267 -3.42 -15.64 12.16
CA LEU A 267 -4.57 -14.75 12.10
C LEU A 267 -4.98 -14.19 13.48
N VAL A 268 -4.50 -14.78 14.58
CA VAL A 268 -4.88 -14.37 15.95
C VAL A 268 -4.53 -12.90 16.24
N PRO A 269 -3.31 -12.41 15.94
CA PRO A 269 -2.92 -11.03 16.26
C PRO A 269 -3.74 -9.96 15.54
N MET A 270 -4.45 -10.33 14.46
CA MET A 270 -5.28 -9.37 13.71
C MET A 270 -6.41 -8.82 14.56
N LYS A 271 -6.99 -9.66 15.44
CA LYS A 271 -8.06 -9.21 16.34
C LYS A 271 -7.56 -8.19 17.35
N ASP A 272 -6.38 -8.42 17.92
CA ASP A 272 -5.76 -7.50 18.87
C ASP A 272 -5.40 -6.17 18.19
N LEU A 273 -4.95 -6.24 16.93
CA LEU A 273 -4.69 -5.04 16.11
C LEU A 273 -5.97 -4.26 15.80
N GLU A 274 -7.06 -4.94 15.43
CA GLU A 274 -8.37 -4.31 15.22
C GLU A 274 -8.87 -3.59 16.47
N ASP A 275 -8.77 -4.25 17.63
CA ASP A 275 -9.21 -3.70 18.91
C ASP A 275 -8.32 -2.50 19.31
N LEU A 276 -7.01 -2.58 19.08
CA LEU A 276 -6.09 -1.47 19.28
C LEU A 276 -6.40 -0.27 18.35
N ILE A 277 -6.77 -0.51 17.09
CA ILE A 277 -7.19 0.54 16.15
C ILE A 277 -8.45 1.24 16.68
N LYS A 278 -9.49 0.46 17.07
CA LYS A 278 -10.74 1.01 17.60
C LYS A 278 -10.51 1.86 18.84
N ASP A 279 -9.72 1.36 19.78
CA ASP A 279 -9.41 2.07 21.03
C ASP A 279 -8.60 3.35 20.77
N ARG A 280 -7.51 3.25 20.00
CA ARG A 280 -6.60 4.36 19.77
C ARG A 280 -7.23 5.54 19.02
N PHE A 281 -8.08 5.25 18.04
CA PHE A 281 -8.73 6.25 17.19
C PHE A 281 -10.20 6.48 17.58
N GLN A 282 -10.66 5.90 18.70
CA GLN A 282 -12.02 6.05 19.24
C GLN A 282 -13.11 5.75 18.20
N LEU A 283 -12.86 4.75 17.35
CA LEU A 283 -13.77 4.37 16.29
C LEU A 283 -14.94 3.58 16.89
N THR A 284 -16.09 4.24 17.01
CA THR A 284 -17.33 3.55 17.36
C THR A 284 -17.78 2.73 16.16
N GLN A 285 -18.11 1.45 16.39
CA GLN A 285 -18.77 0.64 15.37
C GLN A 285 -20.11 1.34 15.02
N PHE A 286 -20.17 1.90 13.83
CA PHE A 286 -21.46 2.14 13.23
C PHE A 286 -21.98 0.75 12.81
N SER A 287 -22.85 0.20 13.66
CA SER A 287 -23.64 -1.02 13.44
C SER A 287 -24.63 -0.82 12.29
#